data_6ad1750b8777339775d233eff3b40d84
#
_entry.id   6ad1750b8777339775d233eff3b40d84
#
_cell.length_a   1.000
_cell.length_b   1.000
_cell.length_c   1.000
_cell.angle_alpha   90.00
_cell.angle_beta   90.00
_cell.angle_gamma   90.00
#
_symmetry.space_group_name_H-M   'P 1'
#
loop_
_entity.id
_entity.type
_entity.pdbx_description
1 polymer ?
#
loop_
_entity_poly.entity_id
_entity_poly.type
_entity_poly.pdbx_seq_one_letter_code
_entity_poly.pdbx_strand_id
1 'polypeptide(L)'
;MIFGKKDRLIGLDIGSRSIKAAEISETKKGYTLERFGLTDIPPGLIEDGTIKDAEQVADTIRNLLKSYGIKGQNVALSVGGYSVIVKKINVQSMSEEQLQDTISFEAEQYIPFDISDVNLDFQILGENENNPNQMNVLLVAAKKEMVNDYVNLVQLAGLNPCIIDVDAFALQNIYEINYGLNGENVALIDIGAGKTTLNILKDNISVFMRDVSMGCQQIGTKIVALANCTLEEAEGLYHDDETERLSDKEMVEIVSSVVTDWCTEIGRALDFFYSTYPGAQISKIILSGGGAKIQKFRQLLAAETSSEVEIIQPFEKFSVGSDFDQSYLEQIAPQAAICLGLAIRKIDDK
;
A
#
# COMPACT_ATOMS: atom_id res chain seq x y z
N MET A 1 -17.29 4.67 30.77
CA MET A 1 -15.91 4.16 30.73
C MET A 1 -15.11 5.11 29.84
N ILE A 2 -14.16 5.79 30.41
CA ILE A 2 -13.23 6.65 29.68
C ILE A 2 -12.19 5.67 29.11
N PHE A 3 -12.32 5.30 27.85
CA PHE A 3 -11.26 4.57 27.16
C PHE A 3 -10.04 5.49 27.11
N GLY A 4 -8.99 5.06 27.80
CA GLY A 4 -7.79 5.85 28.01
C GLY A 4 -7.08 6.08 26.67
N LYS A 5 -6.46 7.25 26.54
CA LYS A 5 -5.56 7.65 25.44
C LYS A 5 -4.39 6.67 25.15
N LYS A 6 -4.31 5.54 25.88
CA LYS A 6 -3.18 4.60 25.85
C LYS A 6 -3.24 3.55 24.74
N ASP A 7 -4.40 3.35 24.08
CA ASP A 7 -4.62 2.20 23.18
C ASP A 7 -4.79 2.58 21.71
N ARG A 8 -4.53 3.85 21.35
CA ARG A 8 -4.62 4.29 19.96
C ARG A 8 -3.36 3.88 19.20
N LEU A 9 -3.55 3.29 18.03
CA LEU A 9 -2.48 3.02 17.09
C LEU A 9 -2.22 4.26 16.24
N ILE A 10 -0.93 4.52 15.98
CA ILE A 10 -0.50 5.38 14.89
C ILE A 10 -0.42 4.49 13.65
N GLY A 11 -1.13 4.82 12.58
CA GLY A 11 -0.84 4.27 11.27
C GLY A 11 0.43 4.94 10.74
N LEU A 12 1.46 4.15 10.46
CA LEU A 12 2.75 4.63 9.96
C LEU A 12 3.05 3.96 8.62
N ASP A 13 2.93 4.71 7.53
CA ASP A 13 3.30 4.29 6.18
C ASP A 13 4.70 4.82 5.86
N ILE A 14 5.64 3.89 5.67
CA ILE A 14 7.06 4.17 5.40
C ILE A 14 7.35 3.85 3.93
N GLY A 15 7.14 4.81 3.07
CA GLY A 15 7.44 4.70 1.64
C GLY A 15 8.86 5.13 1.29
N SER A 16 9.30 4.84 0.06
CA SER A 16 10.65 5.15 -0.43
C SER A 16 10.90 6.65 -0.69
N ARG A 17 9.85 7.48 -0.75
CA ARG A 17 9.95 8.94 -0.99
C ARG A 17 9.22 9.79 0.03
N SER A 18 8.34 9.22 0.79
CA SER A 18 7.61 9.96 1.83
C SER A 18 7.16 9.04 2.94
N ILE A 19 7.11 9.57 4.15
CA ILE A 19 6.58 8.92 5.34
C ILE A 19 5.29 9.62 5.73
N LYS A 20 4.26 8.86 6.07
CA LYS A 20 2.98 9.39 6.55
C LYS A 20 2.66 8.78 7.91
N ALA A 21 2.04 9.58 8.76
CA ALA A 21 1.57 9.14 10.07
C ALA A 21 0.19 9.70 10.35
N ALA A 22 -0.71 8.86 10.88
CA ALA A 22 -2.07 9.25 11.21
C ALA A 22 -2.50 8.72 12.57
N GLU A 23 -3.27 9.52 13.31
CA GLU A 23 -4.04 9.07 14.46
C GLU A 23 -5.53 9.21 14.16
N ILE A 24 -6.28 8.13 14.37
CA ILE A 24 -7.72 8.06 14.16
C ILE A 24 -8.39 7.66 15.47
N SER A 25 -9.55 8.21 15.73
CA SER A 25 -10.43 7.75 16.80
C SER A 25 -11.71 7.18 16.21
N GLU A 26 -12.14 6.06 16.76
CA GLU A 26 -13.44 5.45 16.44
C GLU A 26 -14.45 5.77 17.56
N THR A 27 -15.63 6.19 17.15
CA THR A 27 -16.75 6.47 18.04
C THR A 27 -18.01 5.81 17.49
N LYS A 28 -19.11 5.82 18.26
CA LYS A 28 -20.41 5.36 17.76
C LYS A 28 -20.91 6.12 16.51
N LYS A 29 -20.33 7.25 16.20
CA LYS A 29 -20.67 8.11 15.04
C LYS A 29 -19.79 7.85 13.82
N GLY A 30 -18.80 6.96 13.93
CA GLY A 30 -17.82 6.67 12.89
C GLY A 30 -16.41 7.10 13.28
N TYR A 31 -15.54 7.21 12.29
CA TYR A 31 -14.14 7.56 12.43
C TYR A 31 -13.91 9.07 12.42
N THR A 32 -12.96 9.53 13.21
CA THR A 32 -12.50 10.93 13.25
C THR A 32 -10.99 10.97 13.03
N LEU A 33 -10.55 11.78 12.07
CA LEU A 33 -9.13 12.08 11.87
C LEU A 33 -8.67 13.04 12.98
N GLU A 34 -7.80 12.56 13.85
CA GLU A 34 -7.27 13.35 14.97
C GLU A 34 -5.99 14.08 14.59
N ARG A 35 -5.10 13.40 13.88
CA ARG A 35 -3.82 13.92 13.39
C ARG A 35 -3.47 13.25 12.07
N PHE A 36 -2.82 14.01 11.21
CA PHE A 36 -2.21 13.49 9.98
C PHE A 36 -0.97 14.30 9.68
N GLY A 37 0.09 13.63 9.28
CA GLY A 37 1.33 14.23 8.84
C GLY A 37 1.94 13.46 7.66
N LEU A 38 2.55 14.21 6.75
CA LEU A 38 3.32 13.69 5.63
C LEU A 38 4.64 14.47 5.57
N THR A 39 5.73 13.77 5.31
CA THR A 39 7.04 14.35 5.06
C THR A 39 7.76 13.56 3.98
N ASP A 40 8.51 14.26 3.14
CA ASP A 40 9.38 13.61 2.16
C ASP A 40 10.66 13.10 2.83
N ILE A 41 11.27 12.10 2.20
CA ILE A 41 12.58 11.58 2.55
C ILE A 41 13.52 11.67 1.34
N PRO A 42 14.81 11.94 1.56
CA PRO A 42 15.80 11.93 0.49
C PRO A 42 15.79 10.63 -0.32
N PRO A 43 16.07 10.69 -1.64
CA PRO A 43 16.25 9.49 -2.45
C PRO A 43 17.38 8.61 -1.91
N GLY A 44 17.24 7.28 -2.06
CA GLY A 44 18.28 6.32 -1.68
C GLY A 44 18.27 5.88 -0.21
N LEU A 45 17.44 6.47 0.66
CA LEU A 45 17.32 6.01 2.05
C LEU A 45 16.54 4.68 2.16
N ILE A 46 15.58 4.47 1.27
CA ILE A 46 14.82 3.21 1.13
C ILE A 46 14.73 2.87 -0.35
N GLU A 47 15.28 1.73 -0.75
CA GLU A 47 15.28 1.23 -2.12
C GLU A 47 14.69 -0.18 -2.16
N ASP A 48 13.68 -0.39 -2.99
CA ASP A 48 12.95 -1.67 -3.12
C ASP A 48 12.53 -2.29 -1.78
N GLY A 49 12.12 -1.43 -0.84
CA GLY A 49 11.73 -1.83 0.52
C GLY A 49 12.91 -2.10 1.46
N THR A 50 14.16 -1.99 0.99
CA THR A 50 15.37 -2.14 1.82
C THR A 50 15.78 -0.81 2.42
N ILE A 51 15.88 -0.73 3.74
CA ILE A 51 16.33 0.44 4.49
C ILE A 51 17.85 0.55 4.36
N LYS A 52 18.37 1.65 3.76
CA LYS A 52 19.80 1.88 3.56
C LYS A 52 20.42 2.69 4.69
N ASP A 53 19.65 3.60 5.31
CA ASP A 53 20.08 4.41 6.45
C ASP A 53 18.96 4.50 7.49
N ALA A 54 18.97 3.57 8.44
CA ALA A 54 17.94 3.45 9.47
C ALA A 54 17.94 4.65 10.43
N GLU A 55 19.11 5.23 10.73
CA GLU A 55 19.20 6.39 11.64
C GLU A 55 18.53 7.62 11.03
N GLN A 56 18.82 7.93 9.77
CA GLN A 56 18.25 9.08 9.10
C GLN A 56 16.73 8.91 8.90
N VAL A 57 16.26 7.71 8.57
CA VAL A 57 14.81 7.42 8.46
C VAL A 57 14.13 7.53 9.83
N ALA A 58 14.74 7.01 10.91
CA ALA A 58 14.21 7.12 12.27
C ALA A 58 14.13 8.57 12.74
N ASP A 59 15.17 9.40 12.44
CA ASP A 59 15.14 10.84 12.71
C ASP A 59 14.00 11.54 11.97
N THR A 60 13.76 11.16 10.72
CA THR A 60 12.66 11.71 9.92
C THR A 60 11.31 11.34 10.53
N ILE A 61 11.13 10.10 10.99
CA ILE A 61 9.91 9.67 11.69
C ILE A 61 9.71 10.49 12.97
N ARG A 62 10.75 10.65 13.82
CA ARG A 62 10.69 11.46 15.04
C ARG A 62 10.27 12.90 14.77
N ASN A 63 10.86 13.51 13.75
CA ASN A 63 10.57 14.89 13.35
C ASN A 63 9.14 15.04 12.82
N LEU A 64 8.66 14.08 11.99
CA LEU A 64 7.28 14.03 11.51
C LEU A 64 6.29 14.02 12.67
N LEU A 65 6.43 13.07 13.60
CA LEU A 65 5.52 12.95 14.73
C LEU A 65 5.52 14.21 15.60
N LYS A 66 6.69 14.78 15.85
CA LYS A 66 6.83 16.02 16.64
C LYS A 66 6.15 17.20 15.94
N SER A 67 6.36 17.38 14.64
CA SER A 67 5.83 18.51 13.85
C SER A 67 4.31 18.51 13.80
N TYR A 68 3.70 17.34 13.72
CA TYR A 68 2.23 17.19 13.66
C TYR A 68 1.58 16.90 15.02
N GLY A 69 2.36 16.92 16.11
CA GLY A 69 1.86 16.75 17.47
C GLY A 69 1.28 15.36 17.74
N ILE A 70 1.75 14.34 17.01
CA ILE A 70 1.39 12.93 17.22
C ILE A 70 2.17 12.44 18.44
N LYS A 71 1.45 11.94 19.46
CA LYS A 71 2.05 11.61 20.77
C LYS A 71 1.91 10.14 21.14
N GLY A 72 1.20 9.35 20.34
CA GLY A 72 1.10 7.90 20.50
C GLY A 72 2.47 7.24 20.39
N GLN A 73 2.60 6.03 20.94
CA GLN A 73 3.81 5.21 20.84
C GLN A 73 3.56 3.90 20.14
N ASN A 74 2.33 3.38 20.18
CA ASN A 74 1.95 2.14 19.54
C ASN A 74 1.68 2.36 18.06
N VAL A 75 2.26 1.54 17.21
CA VAL A 75 2.25 1.74 15.75
C VAL A 75 1.73 0.50 15.05
N ALA A 76 0.88 0.71 14.07
CA ALA A 76 0.63 -0.21 12.97
C ALA A 76 1.43 0.28 11.76
N LEU A 77 2.22 -0.60 11.17
CA LEU A 77 2.96 -0.36 9.92
C LEU A 77 2.69 -1.49 8.94
N SER A 78 3.12 -1.33 7.70
CA SER A 78 2.98 -2.36 6.69
C SER A 78 4.28 -2.62 5.94
N VAL A 79 4.33 -3.79 5.32
CA VAL A 79 5.39 -4.24 4.42
C VAL A 79 4.80 -4.68 3.09
N GLY A 80 5.60 -4.67 2.03
CA GLY A 80 5.20 -5.12 0.71
C GLY A 80 6.40 -5.35 -0.19
N GLY A 81 6.16 -5.59 -1.48
CA GLY A 81 7.20 -5.91 -2.45
C GLY A 81 7.52 -7.41 -2.52
N TYR A 82 8.59 -7.75 -3.21
CA TYR A 82 8.96 -9.15 -3.49
C TYR A 82 9.28 -10.02 -2.27
N SER A 83 9.42 -9.41 -1.10
CA SER A 83 9.64 -10.13 0.17
C SER A 83 8.35 -10.56 0.84
N VAL A 84 7.20 -10.19 0.28
CA VAL A 84 5.85 -10.54 0.76
C VAL A 84 5.13 -11.35 -0.31
N ILE A 85 4.62 -12.51 0.08
CA ILE A 85 3.80 -13.38 -0.77
C ILE A 85 2.42 -13.46 -0.15
N VAL A 86 1.40 -13.16 -0.94
CA VAL A 86 0.01 -13.40 -0.59
C VAL A 86 -0.59 -14.32 -1.64
N LYS A 87 -1.19 -15.42 -1.21
CA LYS A 87 -1.69 -16.43 -2.13
C LYS A 87 -2.93 -17.12 -1.58
N LYS A 88 -3.96 -17.21 -2.41
CA LYS A 88 -5.09 -18.09 -2.13
C LYS A 88 -4.69 -19.53 -2.47
N ILE A 89 -4.78 -20.42 -1.48
CA ILE A 89 -4.47 -21.85 -1.62
C ILE A 89 -5.68 -22.71 -1.23
N ASN A 90 -5.69 -23.95 -1.67
CA ASN A 90 -6.69 -24.93 -1.27
C ASN A 90 -6.00 -26.00 -0.43
N VAL A 91 -6.48 -26.19 0.79
CA VAL A 91 -5.99 -27.20 1.71
C VAL A 91 -7.12 -28.14 2.10
N GLN A 92 -6.80 -29.31 2.65
CA GLN A 92 -7.82 -30.23 3.17
C GLN A 92 -8.62 -29.55 4.28
N SER A 93 -9.94 -29.79 4.34
CA SER A 93 -10.79 -29.20 5.38
C SER A 93 -10.37 -29.70 6.76
N MET A 94 -10.05 -28.75 7.64
CA MET A 94 -9.60 -29.00 9.02
C MET A 94 -9.98 -27.82 9.91
N SER A 95 -9.80 -27.95 11.22
CA SER A 95 -9.99 -26.84 12.13
C SER A 95 -8.85 -25.81 12.00
N GLU A 96 -9.10 -24.56 12.45
CA GLU A 96 -8.07 -23.51 12.48
C GLU A 96 -6.84 -23.93 13.30
N GLU A 97 -7.03 -24.63 14.43
CA GLU A 97 -5.93 -25.16 15.26
C GLU A 97 -5.09 -26.18 14.50
N GLN A 98 -5.73 -27.10 13.76
CA GLN A 98 -5.02 -28.07 12.94
C GLN A 98 -4.26 -27.41 11.78
N LEU A 99 -4.86 -26.38 11.17
CA LEU A 99 -4.20 -25.63 10.10
C LEU A 99 -2.99 -24.88 10.66
N GLN A 100 -3.09 -24.26 11.83
CA GLN A 100 -1.97 -23.58 12.50
C GLN A 100 -0.75 -24.50 12.67
N ASP A 101 -0.98 -25.77 13.00
CA ASP A 101 0.09 -26.77 13.19
C ASP A 101 0.69 -27.24 11.85
N THR A 102 -0.08 -27.19 10.74
CA THR A 102 0.32 -27.77 9.44
C THR A 102 0.63 -26.73 8.39
N ILE A 103 0.29 -25.45 8.62
CA ILE A 103 0.39 -24.40 7.60
C ILE A 103 1.81 -24.23 7.02
N SER A 104 2.85 -24.45 7.85
CA SER A 104 4.23 -24.39 7.38
C SER A 104 4.53 -25.42 6.31
N PHE A 105 4.01 -26.64 6.47
CA PHE A 105 4.17 -27.71 5.48
C PHE A 105 3.36 -27.44 4.21
N GLU A 106 2.13 -26.97 4.35
CA GLU A 106 1.30 -26.58 3.20
C GLU A 106 1.91 -25.44 2.42
N ALA A 107 2.54 -24.47 3.10
CA ALA A 107 3.14 -23.27 2.53
C ALA A 107 4.38 -23.57 1.66
N GLU A 108 5.15 -24.63 1.96
CA GLU A 108 6.37 -25.01 1.20
C GLU A 108 6.13 -25.13 -0.31
N GLN A 109 4.94 -25.53 -0.72
CA GLN A 109 4.59 -25.73 -2.13
C GLN A 109 4.34 -24.39 -2.87
N TYR A 110 4.11 -23.31 -2.15
CA TYR A 110 3.63 -22.05 -2.70
C TYR A 110 4.59 -20.90 -2.52
N ILE A 111 5.52 -20.99 -1.56
CA ILE A 111 6.44 -19.92 -1.19
C ILE A 111 7.83 -20.22 -1.76
N PRO A 112 8.41 -19.28 -2.55
CA PRO A 112 9.72 -19.49 -3.17
C PRO A 112 10.90 -19.20 -2.21
N PHE A 113 10.64 -19.17 -0.89
CA PHE A 113 11.63 -18.93 0.16
C PHE A 113 11.68 -20.13 1.10
N ASP A 114 12.79 -20.27 1.83
CA ASP A 114 12.84 -21.22 2.94
C ASP A 114 11.81 -20.83 4.01
N ILE A 115 11.00 -21.78 4.45
CA ILE A 115 9.96 -21.55 5.46
C ILE A 115 10.55 -21.07 6.78
N SER A 116 11.77 -21.46 7.11
CA SER A 116 12.49 -20.97 8.30
C SER A 116 12.78 -19.47 8.25
N ASP A 117 12.82 -18.86 7.04
CA ASP A 117 13.21 -17.47 6.81
C ASP A 117 12.00 -16.53 6.66
N VAL A 118 10.78 -17.06 6.78
CA VAL A 118 9.55 -16.26 6.67
C VAL A 118 8.70 -16.29 7.94
N ASN A 119 7.97 -15.21 8.17
CA ASN A 119 6.81 -15.18 9.03
C ASN A 119 5.61 -15.61 8.19
N LEU A 120 4.82 -16.54 8.71
CA LEU A 120 3.60 -17.03 8.07
C LEU A 120 2.39 -16.57 8.86
N ASP A 121 1.35 -16.21 8.12
CA ASP A 121 0.02 -15.97 8.65
C ASP A 121 -1.02 -16.49 7.64
N PHE A 122 -2.25 -16.71 8.08
CA PHE A 122 -3.30 -17.22 7.21
C PHE A 122 -4.69 -16.78 7.67
N GLN A 123 -5.61 -16.78 6.71
CA GLN A 123 -7.04 -16.59 6.95
C GLN A 123 -7.84 -17.67 6.24
N ILE A 124 -8.73 -18.37 6.95
CA ILE A 124 -9.68 -19.29 6.35
C ILE A 124 -10.77 -18.49 5.66
N LEU A 125 -10.91 -18.68 4.33
CA LEU A 125 -11.90 -17.98 3.50
C LEU A 125 -13.22 -18.74 3.37
N GLY A 126 -13.28 -20.00 3.82
CA GLY A 126 -14.45 -20.86 3.74
C GLY A 126 -14.24 -22.13 2.92
N GLU A 127 -15.31 -22.86 2.68
CA GLU A 127 -15.30 -24.13 1.93
C GLU A 127 -14.96 -23.89 0.45
N ASN A 128 -14.33 -24.87 -0.18
CA ASN A 128 -14.05 -24.83 -1.61
C ASN A 128 -15.30 -25.24 -2.39
N GLU A 129 -15.81 -24.34 -3.24
CA GLU A 129 -17.02 -24.57 -4.04
C GLU A 129 -16.96 -25.81 -4.96
N ASN A 130 -15.76 -26.16 -5.41
CA ASN A 130 -15.52 -27.26 -6.34
C ASN A 130 -15.17 -28.58 -5.64
N ASN A 131 -14.79 -28.57 -4.37
CA ASN A 131 -14.40 -29.75 -3.60
C ASN A 131 -14.75 -29.57 -2.11
N PRO A 132 -15.85 -30.19 -1.64
CA PRO A 132 -16.32 -30.07 -0.25
C PRO A 132 -15.34 -30.61 0.80
N ASN A 133 -14.35 -31.41 0.40
CA ASN A 133 -13.29 -31.87 1.31
C ASN A 133 -12.12 -30.90 1.45
N GLN A 134 -12.20 -29.76 0.76
CA GLN A 134 -11.16 -28.71 0.81
C GLN A 134 -11.73 -27.39 1.29
N MET A 135 -10.87 -26.57 1.85
CA MET A 135 -11.16 -25.18 2.21
C MET A 135 -10.19 -24.23 1.51
N ASN A 136 -10.68 -23.02 1.25
CA ASN A 136 -9.89 -21.92 0.72
C ASN A 136 -9.20 -21.21 1.88
N VAL A 137 -7.91 -20.94 1.73
CA VAL A 137 -7.09 -20.24 2.71
C VAL A 137 -6.32 -19.13 1.99
N LEU A 138 -6.34 -17.93 2.55
CA LEU A 138 -5.43 -16.88 2.17
C LEU A 138 -4.15 -17.05 2.99
N LEU A 139 -3.05 -17.35 2.32
CA LEU A 139 -1.74 -17.53 2.93
C LEU A 139 -0.92 -16.26 2.73
N VAL A 140 -0.29 -15.80 3.80
CA VAL A 140 0.62 -14.65 3.80
C VAL A 140 1.98 -15.11 4.30
N ALA A 141 3.03 -14.75 3.59
CA ALA A 141 4.41 -14.99 3.99
C ALA A 141 5.24 -13.71 3.78
N ALA A 142 5.96 -13.29 4.80
CA ALA A 142 6.86 -12.16 4.74
C ALA A 142 8.26 -12.56 5.24
N LYS A 143 9.32 -12.17 4.51
CA LYS A 143 10.69 -12.45 4.93
C LYS A 143 10.97 -11.86 6.29
N LYS A 144 11.48 -12.68 7.23
CA LYS A 144 11.84 -12.28 8.60
C LYS A 144 12.84 -11.12 8.61
N GLU A 145 13.81 -11.13 7.71
CA GLU A 145 14.80 -10.07 7.58
C GLU A 145 14.12 -8.71 7.38
N MET A 146 13.26 -8.58 6.35
CA MET A 146 12.51 -7.34 6.10
C MET A 146 11.67 -6.92 7.29
N VAL A 147 10.88 -7.84 7.85
CA VAL A 147 10.02 -7.54 9.01
C VAL A 147 10.85 -7.04 10.17
N ASN A 148 11.99 -7.69 10.47
CA ASN A 148 12.88 -7.28 11.56
C ASN A 148 13.51 -5.91 11.31
N ASP A 149 13.89 -5.59 10.07
CA ASP A 149 14.46 -4.28 9.73
C ASP A 149 13.47 -3.15 9.98
N TYR A 150 12.20 -3.33 9.61
CA TYR A 150 11.15 -2.35 9.88
C TYR A 150 10.79 -2.26 11.37
N VAL A 151 10.77 -3.39 12.10
CA VAL A 151 10.61 -3.41 13.56
C VAL A 151 11.74 -2.62 14.23
N ASN A 152 12.99 -2.91 13.85
CA ASN A 152 14.16 -2.22 14.41
C ASN A 152 14.15 -0.72 14.11
N LEU A 153 13.79 -0.33 12.87
CA LEU A 153 13.66 1.08 12.49
C LEU A 153 12.64 1.81 13.37
N VAL A 154 11.46 1.23 13.55
CA VAL A 154 10.38 1.83 14.35
C VAL A 154 10.79 1.93 15.82
N GLN A 155 11.46 0.91 16.37
CA GLN A 155 12.02 0.93 17.73
C GLN A 155 13.12 1.98 17.86
N LEU A 156 13.98 2.14 16.86
CA LEU A 156 15.01 3.19 16.80
C LEU A 156 14.39 4.58 16.82
N ALA A 157 13.22 4.77 16.21
CA ALA A 157 12.44 6.00 16.28
C ALA A 157 11.78 6.24 17.66
N GLY A 158 11.91 5.29 18.62
CA GLY A 158 11.32 5.36 19.96
C GLY A 158 9.85 4.94 20.03
N LEU A 159 9.39 4.16 19.05
CA LEU A 159 8.02 3.69 18.92
C LEU A 159 7.92 2.18 19.21
N ASN A 160 6.70 1.71 19.48
CA ASN A 160 6.38 0.32 19.74
C ASN A 160 5.57 -0.28 18.57
N PRO A 161 6.17 -1.13 17.73
CA PRO A 161 5.46 -1.79 16.64
C PRO A 161 4.51 -2.85 17.22
N CYS A 162 3.20 -2.64 17.04
CA CYS A 162 2.16 -3.54 17.53
C CYS A 162 1.57 -4.41 16.43
N ILE A 163 1.48 -3.87 15.22
CA ILE A 163 0.93 -4.56 14.04
C ILE A 163 1.86 -4.33 12.87
N ILE A 164 2.13 -5.41 12.13
CA ILE A 164 2.79 -5.37 10.83
C ILE A 164 1.83 -5.98 9.84
N ASP A 165 1.26 -5.13 9.00
CA ASP A 165 0.27 -5.47 7.97
C ASP A 165 0.95 -5.60 6.60
N VAL A 166 0.17 -5.90 5.58
CA VAL A 166 0.57 -5.85 4.17
C VAL A 166 -0.01 -4.59 3.54
N ASP A 167 0.76 -3.85 2.73
CA ASP A 167 0.32 -2.61 2.07
C ASP A 167 -1.03 -2.76 1.37
N ALA A 168 -1.20 -3.88 0.66
CA ALA A 168 -2.42 -4.18 -0.08
C ALA A 168 -3.65 -4.35 0.83
N PHE A 169 -3.47 -4.91 2.04
CA PHE A 169 -4.56 -5.08 2.98
C PHE A 169 -4.88 -3.77 3.71
N ALA A 170 -3.86 -2.97 4.04
CA ALA A 170 -4.09 -1.63 4.56
C ALA A 170 -4.88 -0.77 3.57
N LEU A 171 -4.55 -0.84 2.26
CA LEU A 171 -5.33 -0.18 1.21
C LEU A 171 -6.76 -0.74 1.11
N GLN A 172 -6.94 -2.06 1.21
CA GLN A 172 -8.27 -2.68 1.21
C GLN A 172 -9.10 -2.21 2.40
N ASN A 173 -8.54 -2.17 3.61
CA ASN A 173 -9.24 -1.73 4.81
C ASN A 173 -9.84 -0.33 4.64
N ILE A 174 -9.07 0.60 4.11
CA ILE A 174 -9.57 1.98 3.89
C ILE A 174 -10.56 2.06 2.72
N TYR A 175 -10.39 1.23 1.68
CA TYR A 175 -11.35 1.09 0.60
C TYR A 175 -12.70 0.61 1.14
N GLU A 176 -12.74 -0.45 1.92
CA GLU A 176 -13.97 -1.02 2.49
C GLU A 176 -14.74 -0.03 3.35
N ILE A 177 -14.06 0.80 4.14
CA ILE A 177 -14.69 1.83 4.96
C ILE A 177 -15.37 2.90 4.11
N ASN A 178 -14.71 3.33 3.03
CA ASN A 178 -15.20 4.45 2.22
C ASN A 178 -16.23 4.03 1.17
N TYR A 179 -16.08 2.85 0.58
CA TYR A 179 -16.92 2.38 -0.54
C TYR A 179 -17.90 1.27 -0.16
N GLY A 180 -17.68 0.62 0.99
CA GLY A 180 -18.53 -0.48 1.47
C GLY A 180 -18.22 -1.82 0.78
N LEU A 181 -18.93 -2.86 1.24
CA LEU A 181 -18.82 -4.22 0.73
C LEU A 181 -20.02 -4.49 -0.20
N ASN A 182 -19.85 -4.29 -1.49
CA ASN A 182 -20.92 -4.37 -2.49
C ASN A 182 -20.84 -5.64 -3.38
N GLY A 183 -19.82 -6.49 -3.17
CA GLY A 183 -19.61 -7.73 -3.95
C GLY A 183 -19.10 -7.51 -5.38
N GLU A 184 -18.70 -6.31 -5.74
CA GLU A 184 -18.11 -6.03 -7.05
C GLU A 184 -16.67 -6.54 -7.14
N ASN A 185 -16.23 -6.86 -8.38
CA ASN A 185 -14.82 -7.13 -8.63
C ASN A 185 -14.10 -5.80 -8.86
N VAL A 186 -13.17 -5.47 -8.00
CA VAL A 186 -12.46 -4.19 -8.01
C VAL A 186 -10.95 -4.44 -7.99
N ALA A 187 -10.21 -3.68 -8.79
CA ALA A 187 -8.75 -3.65 -8.70
C ALA A 187 -8.33 -2.41 -7.89
N LEU A 188 -7.64 -2.63 -6.77
CA LEU A 188 -6.99 -1.59 -5.99
C LEU A 188 -5.53 -1.51 -6.47
N ILE A 189 -5.10 -0.35 -6.93
CA ILE A 189 -3.74 -0.17 -7.46
C ILE A 189 -3.09 1.01 -6.76
N ASP A 190 -2.04 0.74 -5.99
CA ASP A 190 -1.20 1.76 -5.36
C ASP A 190 0.06 2.00 -6.18
N ILE A 191 0.23 3.21 -6.70
CA ILE A 191 1.42 3.59 -7.46
C ILE A 191 2.30 4.48 -6.60
N GLY A 192 3.29 3.85 -5.97
CA GLY A 192 4.29 4.53 -5.16
C GLY A 192 5.43 5.14 -5.98
N ALA A 193 6.52 5.48 -5.31
CA ALA A 193 7.71 5.99 -5.98
C ALA A 193 8.52 4.88 -6.65
N GLY A 194 8.82 3.77 -5.96
CA GLY A 194 9.61 2.65 -6.50
C GLY A 194 8.80 1.39 -6.79
N LYS A 195 7.59 1.29 -6.24
CA LYS A 195 6.77 0.08 -6.29
C LYS A 195 5.33 0.40 -6.67
N THR A 196 4.69 -0.51 -7.39
CA THR A 196 3.24 -0.53 -7.61
C THR A 196 2.68 -1.83 -7.07
N THR A 197 1.66 -1.73 -6.23
CA THR A 197 0.92 -2.84 -5.64
C THR A 197 -0.43 -2.97 -6.32
N LEU A 198 -0.75 -4.13 -6.82
CA LEU A 198 -2.06 -4.49 -7.38
C LEU A 198 -2.73 -5.50 -6.45
N ASN A 199 -3.94 -5.20 -5.99
CA ASN A 199 -4.80 -6.11 -5.23
C ASN A 199 -6.18 -6.20 -5.90
N ILE A 200 -6.57 -7.38 -6.36
CA ILE A 200 -7.89 -7.60 -6.97
C ILE A 200 -8.81 -8.24 -5.96
N LEU A 201 -9.91 -7.56 -5.68
CA LEU A 201 -11.00 -8.04 -4.85
C LEU A 201 -12.06 -8.70 -5.73
N LYS A 202 -12.48 -9.89 -5.37
CA LYS A 202 -13.64 -10.59 -5.92
C LYS A 202 -14.55 -10.95 -4.75
N ASP A 203 -15.80 -10.52 -4.82
CA ASP A 203 -16.76 -10.71 -3.73
C ASP A 203 -16.23 -10.17 -2.37
N ASN A 204 -15.54 -9.03 -2.40
CA ASN A 204 -14.86 -8.36 -1.28
C ASN A 204 -13.66 -9.14 -0.67
N ILE A 205 -13.20 -10.21 -1.31
CA ILE A 205 -12.05 -11.00 -0.87
C ILE A 205 -10.88 -10.74 -1.80
N SER A 206 -9.70 -10.49 -1.24
CA SER A 206 -8.46 -10.44 -2.01
C SER A 206 -8.18 -11.82 -2.62
N VAL A 207 -8.24 -11.91 -3.94
CA VAL A 207 -8.04 -13.17 -4.67
C VAL A 207 -6.78 -13.18 -5.53
N PHE A 208 -6.24 -12.00 -5.81
CA PHE A 208 -5.00 -11.85 -6.57
C PHE A 208 -4.26 -10.61 -6.08
N MET A 209 -2.98 -10.79 -5.76
CA MET A 209 -2.11 -9.71 -5.37
C MET A 209 -0.77 -9.82 -6.11
N ARG A 210 -0.25 -8.68 -6.55
CA ARG A 210 1.05 -8.60 -7.21
C ARG A 210 1.71 -7.26 -6.94
N ASP A 211 2.96 -7.32 -6.54
CA ASP A 211 3.86 -6.16 -6.50
C ASP A 211 4.74 -6.14 -7.75
N VAL A 212 4.98 -4.94 -8.28
CA VAL A 212 5.86 -4.71 -9.43
C VAL A 212 6.81 -3.58 -9.10
N SER A 213 8.12 -3.75 -9.39
CA SER A 213 9.13 -2.69 -9.25
C SER A 213 8.97 -1.66 -10.37
N MET A 214 7.90 -0.87 -10.27
CA MET A 214 7.65 0.28 -11.12
C MET A 214 6.97 1.38 -10.30
N GLY A 215 7.25 2.64 -10.62
CA GLY A 215 6.66 3.77 -9.91
C GLY A 215 7.20 5.10 -10.41
N CYS A 216 6.81 6.17 -9.74
CA CYS A 216 7.09 7.55 -10.15
C CYS A 216 8.59 7.86 -10.29
N GLN A 217 9.47 7.15 -9.58
CA GLN A 217 10.92 7.32 -9.67
C GLN A 217 11.44 7.05 -11.09
N GLN A 218 10.76 6.24 -11.90
CA GLN A 218 11.13 6.00 -13.30
C GLN A 218 11.05 7.28 -14.15
N ILE A 219 10.14 8.20 -13.83
CA ILE A 219 10.05 9.51 -14.49
C ILE A 219 11.31 10.30 -14.16
N GLY A 220 11.67 10.43 -12.88
CA GLY A 220 12.90 11.10 -12.45
C GLY A 220 14.16 10.51 -13.10
N THR A 221 14.25 9.17 -13.18
CA THR A 221 15.39 8.48 -13.82
C THR A 221 15.51 8.84 -15.31
N LYS A 222 14.39 8.94 -16.05
CA LYS A 222 14.41 9.37 -17.45
C LYS A 222 14.77 10.85 -17.59
N ILE A 223 14.33 11.71 -16.67
CA ILE A 223 14.71 13.14 -16.63
C ILE A 223 16.22 13.25 -16.41
N VAL A 224 16.79 12.54 -15.41
CA VAL A 224 18.23 12.50 -15.15
C VAL A 224 19.02 12.14 -16.40
N ALA A 225 18.60 11.11 -17.12
CA ALA A 225 19.27 10.64 -18.32
C ALA A 225 19.21 11.66 -19.49
N LEU A 226 18.12 12.42 -19.62
CA LEU A 226 17.92 13.36 -20.72
C LEU A 226 18.53 14.75 -20.40
N ALA A 227 18.31 15.27 -19.19
CA ALA A 227 18.76 16.57 -18.75
C ALA A 227 20.19 16.59 -18.17
N ASN A 228 20.83 15.40 -18.01
CA ASN A 228 22.14 15.21 -17.39
C ASN A 228 22.25 15.96 -16.05
N CYS A 229 21.32 15.68 -15.14
CA CYS A 229 21.20 16.30 -13.83
C CYS A 229 21.17 15.24 -12.71
N THR A 230 21.19 15.67 -11.45
CA THR A 230 20.99 14.76 -10.31
C THR A 230 19.51 14.36 -10.16
N LEU A 231 19.24 13.31 -9.38
CA LEU A 231 17.86 12.90 -9.11
C LEU A 231 17.06 13.98 -8.35
N GLU A 232 17.72 14.70 -7.45
CA GLU A 232 17.12 15.82 -6.71
C GLU A 232 16.76 16.98 -7.64
N GLU A 233 17.66 17.34 -8.58
CA GLU A 233 17.36 18.32 -9.62
C GLU A 233 16.23 17.86 -10.54
N ALA A 234 16.18 16.55 -10.89
CA ALA A 234 15.13 16.00 -11.74
C ALA A 234 13.73 16.09 -11.10
N GLU A 235 13.65 15.97 -9.78
CA GLU A 235 12.39 16.17 -9.06
C GLU A 235 11.93 17.63 -9.09
N GLY A 236 12.86 18.57 -8.93
CA GLY A 236 12.58 19.98 -9.14
C GLY A 236 12.07 20.26 -10.55
N LEU A 237 12.73 19.70 -11.58
CA LEU A 237 12.33 19.85 -12.97
C LEU A 237 10.92 19.26 -13.26
N TYR A 238 10.52 18.22 -12.54
CA TYR A 238 9.20 17.61 -12.71
C TYR A 238 8.06 18.45 -12.09
N HIS A 239 8.37 19.25 -11.07
CA HIS A 239 7.38 20.06 -10.34
C HIS A 239 7.38 21.55 -10.69
N ASP A 240 8.38 22.02 -11.45
CA ASP A 240 8.55 23.42 -11.82
C ASP A 240 8.30 23.62 -13.32
N ASP A 241 7.29 24.42 -13.64
CA ASP A 241 6.87 24.70 -15.03
C ASP A 241 7.84 25.63 -15.79
N GLU A 242 8.84 26.23 -15.10
CA GLU A 242 9.77 27.21 -15.69
C GLU A 242 11.22 26.67 -15.79
N THR A 243 11.45 25.54 -16.46
CA THR A 243 12.81 25.03 -16.62
C THR A 243 13.32 25.19 -18.05
N GLU A 244 14.53 25.77 -18.18
CA GLU A 244 15.24 25.87 -19.46
C GLU A 244 15.90 24.55 -19.92
N ARG A 245 15.94 23.50 -19.04
CA ARG A 245 16.67 22.24 -19.30
C ARG A 245 15.87 21.21 -20.10
N LEU A 246 14.54 21.24 -20.00
CA LEU A 246 13.63 20.34 -20.74
C LEU A 246 12.46 21.14 -21.26
N SER A 247 12.08 20.90 -22.50
CA SER A 247 10.86 21.46 -23.06
C SER A 247 9.63 20.69 -22.55
N ASP A 248 8.46 21.34 -22.52
CA ASP A 248 7.18 20.70 -22.20
C ASP A 248 6.93 19.45 -23.02
N LYS A 249 7.34 19.47 -24.30
CA LYS A 249 7.22 18.31 -25.21
C LYS A 249 8.03 17.12 -24.72
N GLU A 250 9.28 17.33 -24.33
CA GLU A 250 10.16 16.27 -23.81
C GLU A 250 9.62 15.72 -22.49
N MET A 251 9.11 16.58 -21.59
CA MET A 251 8.48 16.15 -20.35
C MET A 251 7.24 15.29 -20.63
N VAL A 252 6.36 15.71 -21.53
CA VAL A 252 5.18 14.94 -21.94
C VAL A 252 5.57 13.59 -22.56
N GLU A 253 6.64 13.53 -23.37
CA GLU A 253 7.16 12.29 -23.95
C GLU A 253 7.71 11.34 -22.87
N ILE A 254 8.47 11.85 -21.90
CA ILE A 254 8.98 11.07 -20.75
C ILE A 254 7.81 10.45 -19.98
N VAL A 255 6.87 11.28 -19.52
CA VAL A 255 5.71 10.82 -18.75
C VAL A 255 4.89 9.81 -19.55
N SER A 256 4.61 10.10 -20.83
CA SER A 256 3.84 9.20 -21.70
C SER A 256 4.50 7.84 -21.85
N SER A 257 5.83 7.81 -22.04
CA SER A 257 6.59 6.56 -22.13
C SER A 257 6.48 5.73 -20.84
N VAL A 258 6.68 6.37 -19.67
CA VAL A 258 6.63 5.67 -18.38
C VAL A 258 5.22 5.12 -18.10
N VAL A 259 4.18 5.93 -18.30
CA VAL A 259 2.81 5.48 -18.01
C VAL A 259 2.33 4.40 -18.98
N THR A 260 2.84 4.38 -20.23
CA THR A 260 2.57 3.28 -21.17
C THR A 260 3.18 1.97 -20.67
N ASP A 261 4.41 2.01 -20.15
CA ASP A 261 5.05 0.84 -19.54
C ASP A 261 4.23 0.35 -18.35
N TRP A 262 3.72 1.25 -17.49
CA TRP A 262 2.88 0.88 -16.36
C TRP A 262 1.57 0.24 -16.79
N CYS A 263 0.86 0.80 -17.75
CA CYS A 263 -0.38 0.23 -18.27
C CYS A 263 -0.14 -1.17 -18.84
N THR A 264 0.97 -1.37 -19.55
CA THR A 264 1.36 -2.69 -20.09
C THR A 264 1.55 -3.72 -18.98
N GLU A 265 2.26 -3.38 -17.89
CA GLU A 265 2.47 -4.31 -16.77
C GLU A 265 1.18 -4.59 -15.99
N ILE A 266 0.36 -3.57 -15.77
CA ILE A 266 -0.96 -3.73 -15.15
C ILE A 266 -1.85 -4.62 -16.04
N GLY A 267 -1.87 -4.38 -17.35
CA GLY A 267 -2.60 -5.20 -18.32
C GLY A 267 -2.23 -6.67 -18.23
N ARG A 268 -0.92 -7.00 -18.17
CA ARG A 268 -0.44 -8.38 -18.00
C ARG A 268 -0.93 -9.01 -16.68
N ALA A 269 -0.98 -8.24 -15.60
CA ALA A 269 -1.49 -8.72 -14.31
C ALA A 269 -3.00 -8.99 -14.37
N LEU A 270 -3.76 -8.11 -15.04
CA LEU A 270 -5.20 -8.30 -15.26
C LEU A 270 -5.49 -9.49 -16.17
N ASP A 271 -4.72 -9.69 -17.23
CA ASP A 271 -4.85 -10.85 -18.12
C ASP A 271 -4.63 -12.17 -17.37
N PHE A 272 -3.63 -12.19 -16.47
CA PHE A 272 -3.43 -13.34 -15.60
C PHE A 272 -4.63 -13.60 -14.68
N PHE A 273 -5.20 -12.55 -14.08
CA PHE A 273 -6.41 -12.66 -13.28
C PHE A 273 -7.58 -13.22 -14.10
N TYR A 274 -7.84 -12.68 -15.30
CA TYR A 274 -8.92 -13.15 -16.17
C TYR A 274 -8.74 -14.61 -16.63
N SER A 275 -7.49 -15.04 -16.81
CA SER A 275 -7.20 -16.43 -17.15
C SER A 275 -7.46 -17.38 -15.98
N THR A 276 -7.27 -16.90 -14.74
CA THR A 276 -7.48 -17.67 -13.50
C THR A 276 -8.95 -17.71 -13.09
N TYR A 277 -9.69 -16.62 -13.36
CA TYR A 277 -11.11 -16.47 -13.03
C TYR A 277 -11.94 -16.17 -14.29
N PRO A 278 -12.19 -17.19 -15.16
CA PRO A 278 -12.93 -17.00 -16.40
C PRO A 278 -14.34 -16.44 -16.15
N GLY A 279 -14.68 -15.38 -16.87
CA GLY A 279 -15.99 -14.71 -16.74
C GLY A 279 -16.05 -13.65 -15.64
N ALA A 280 -15.02 -13.53 -14.79
CA ALA A 280 -14.92 -12.38 -13.89
C ALA A 280 -14.56 -11.13 -14.72
N GLN A 281 -15.23 -10.01 -14.42
CA GLN A 281 -14.90 -8.70 -15.00
C GLN A 281 -14.63 -7.74 -13.85
N ILE A 282 -13.57 -6.95 -14.00
CA ILE A 282 -13.27 -5.85 -13.09
C ILE A 282 -14.14 -4.67 -13.51
N SER A 283 -15.08 -4.27 -12.65
CA SER A 283 -15.99 -3.17 -12.90
C SER A 283 -15.31 -1.82 -12.71
N LYS A 284 -14.39 -1.75 -11.75
CA LYS A 284 -13.76 -0.52 -11.31
C LYS A 284 -12.29 -0.73 -10.93
N ILE A 285 -11.48 0.28 -11.24
CA ILE A 285 -10.09 0.38 -10.80
C ILE A 285 -9.97 1.59 -9.90
N ILE A 286 -9.51 1.38 -8.67
CA ILE A 286 -9.29 2.43 -7.68
C ILE A 286 -7.79 2.65 -7.55
N LEU A 287 -7.34 3.87 -7.83
CA LEU A 287 -5.94 4.27 -7.80
C LEU A 287 -5.59 4.97 -6.49
N SER A 288 -4.47 4.57 -5.88
CA SER A 288 -3.84 5.25 -4.76
C SER A 288 -2.36 5.50 -5.02
N GLY A 289 -1.68 6.12 -4.04
CA GLY A 289 -0.28 6.51 -4.18
C GLY A 289 -0.06 7.80 -4.97
N GLY A 290 1.19 8.23 -5.03
CA GLY A 290 1.57 9.48 -5.72
C GLY A 290 1.29 9.46 -7.22
N GLY A 291 1.48 8.31 -7.87
CA GLY A 291 1.27 8.11 -9.30
C GLY A 291 -0.19 8.21 -9.74
N ALA A 292 -1.15 8.02 -8.81
CA ALA A 292 -2.58 8.17 -9.09
C ALA A 292 -2.95 9.58 -9.58
N LYS A 293 -2.14 10.59 -9.26
CA LYS A 293 -2.37 11.98 -9.68
C LYS A 293 -2.05 12.24 -11.15
N ILE A 294 -1.29 11.36 -11.80
CA ILE A 294 -0.87 11.52 -13.20
C ILE A 294 -2.08 11.32 -14.13
N GLN A 295 -2.62 12.42 -14.63
CA GLN A 295 -3.82 12.41 -15.47
C GLN A 295 -3.66 11.51 -16.71
N LYS A 296 -2.51 11.57 -17.36
CA LYS A 296 -2.20 10.76 -18.54
C LYS A 296 -2.27 9.26 -18.24
N PHE A 297 -1.79 8.84 -17.07
CA PHE A 297 -1.87 7.45 -16.62
C PHE A 297 -3.32 6.99 -16.49
N ARG A 298 -4.15 7.76 -15.77
CA ARG A 298 -5.58 7.43 -15.59
C ARG A 298 -6.32 7.28 -16.91
N GLN A 299 -6.09 8.23 -17.82
CA GLN A 299 -6.75 8.21 -19.15
C GLN A 299 -6.34 6.99 -19.97
N LEU A 300 -5.05 6.66 -19.97
CA LEU A 300 -4.53 5.52 -20.73
C LEU A 300 -5.02 4.21 -20.12
N LEU A 301 -4.94 4.06 -18.81
CA LEU A 301 -5.40 2.86 -18.12
C LEU A 301 -6.90 2.59 -18.34
N ALA A 302 -7.74 3.63 -18.25
CA ALA A 302 -9.17 3.51 -18.54
C ALA A 302 -9.44 3.07 -20.00
N ALA A 303 -8.68 3.61 -20.95
CA ALA A 303 -8.82 3.25 -22.36
C ALA A 303 -8.39 1.81 -22.65
N GLU A 304 -7.29 1.33 -22.03
CA GLU A 304 -6.75 -0.02 -22.26
C GLU A 304 -7.57 -1.11 -21.56
N THR A 305 -8.09 -0.83 -20.35
CA THR A 305 -8.83 -1.81 -19.56
C THR A 305 -10.33 -1.79 -19.81
N SER A 306 -10.86 -0.72 -20.42
CA SER A 306 -12.30 -0.46 -20.55
C SER A 306 -13.04 -0.47 -19.20
N SER A 307 -12.32 -0.20 -18.10
CA SER A 307 -12.86 -0.12 -16.76
C SER A 307 -13.02 1.34 -16.32
N GLU A 308 -13.92 1.59 -15.39
CA GLU A 308 -13.97 2.87 -14.70
C GLU A 308 -12.74 3.04 -13.81
N VAL A 309 -12.01 4.17 -13.94
CA VAL A 309 -10.79 4.44 -13.17
C VAL A 309 -10.99 5.66 -12.30
N GLU A 310 -10.96 5.46 -10.98
CA GLU A 310 -11.14 6.51 -9.97
C GLU A 310 -9.91 6.65 -9.08
N ILE A 311 -9.70 7.84 -8.52
CA ILE A 311 -8.75 8.06 -7.43
C ILE A 311 -9.47 7.83 -6.12
N ILE A 312 -8.83 7.08 -5.21
CA ILE A 312 -9.37 6.80 -3.88
C ILE A 312 -9.63 8.11 -3.10
N GLN A 313 -10.75 8.14 -2.37
CA GLN A 313 -11.12 9.23 -1.47
C GLN A 313 -11.10 8.72 -0.01
N PRO A 314 -9.92 8.57 0.60
CA PRO A 314 -9.80 7.85 1.86
C PRO A 314 -10.33 8.62 3.07
N PHE A 315 -10.56 9.93 2.93
CA PHE A 315 -11.10 10.78 3.99
C PHE A 315 -12.62 10.92 3.99
N GLU A 316 -13.33 10.41 2.96
CA GLU A 316 -14.77 10.71 2.74
C GLU A 316 -15.66 10.31 3.92
N LYS A 317 -15.39 9.18 4.56
CA LYS A 317 -16.15 8.69 5.72
C LYS A 317 -15.61 9.13 7.06
N PHE A 318 -14.62 10.02 7.07
CA PHE A 318 -14.03 10.53 8.29
C PHE A 318 -14.62 11.89 8.68
N SER A 319 -14.89 12.07 9.96
CA SER A 319 -15.06 13.40 10.52
C SER A 319 -13.70 14.07 10.60
N VAL A 320 -13.56 15.24 9.97
CA VAL A 320 -12.32 16.02 9.96
C VAL A 320 -12.56 17.34 10.68
N GLY A 321 -11.70 17.67 11.65
CA GLY A 321 -11.79 18.91 12.41
C GLY A 321 -11.47 20.15 11.57
N SER A 322 -11.88 21.32 12.05
CA SER A 322 -11.62 22.62 11.40
C SER A 322 -10.13 23.02 11.35
N ASP A 323 -9.29 22.31 12.09
CA ASP A 323 -7.84 22.55 12.14
C ASP A 323 -7.11 21.99 10.91
N PHE A 324 -7.81 21.19 10.08
CA PHE A 324 -7.26 20.66 8.85
C PHE A 324 -7.64 21.53 7.65
N ASP A 325 -6.67 21.77 6.78
CA ASP A 325 -6.91 22.36 5.47
C ASP A 325 -7.51 21.31 4.52
N GLN A 326 -8.75 21.51 4.13
CA GLN A 326 -9.50 20.60 3.24
C GLN A 326 -8.83 20.46 1.88
N SER A 327 -8.33 21.58 1.30
CA SER A 327 -7.66 21.56 -0.01
C SER A 327 -6.37 20.75 0.04
N TYR A 328 -5.63 20.85 1.16
CA TYR A 328 -4.44 20.02 1.38
C TYR A 328 -4.80 18.54 1.49
N LEU A 329 -5.85 18.18 2.26
CA LEU A 329 -6.29 16.80 2.39
C LEU A 329 -6.73 16.21 1.03
N GLU A 330 -7.46 16.97 0.22
CA GLU A 330 -7.86 16.55 -1.14
C GLU A 330 -6.62 16.33 -2.02
N GLN A 331 -5.63 17.20 -1.92
CA GLN A 331 -4.40 17.08 -2.70
C GLN A 331 -3.59 15.84 -2.32
N ILE A 332 -3.52 15.47 -1.03
CA ILE A 332 -2.70 14.34 -0.57
C ILE A 332 -3.49 13.04 -0.44
N ALA A 333 -4.81 13.09 -0.67
CA ALA A 333 -5.72 11.98 -0.47
C ALA A 333 -5.21 10.61 -0.99
N PRO A 334 -4.78 10.46 -2.26
CA PRO A 334 -4.34 9.16 -2.74
C PRO A 334 -3.07 8.64 -2.03
N GLN A 335 -2.22 9.53 -1.52
CA GLN A 335 -1.01 9.15 -0.79
C GLN A 335 -1.28 8.77 0.67
N ALA A 336 -2.44 9.15 1.22
CA ALA A 336 -2.82 8.90 2.61
C ALA A 336 -3.46 7.52 2.83
N ALA A 337 -3.87 6.83 1.77
CA ALA A 337 -4.74 5.66 1.84
C ALA A 337 -4.17 4.54 2.73
N ILE A 338 -2.95 4.08 2.47
CA ILE A 338 -2.30 3.02 3.26
C ILE A 338 -2.16 3.45 4.72
N CYS A 339 -1.66 4.67 4.97
CA CYS A 339 -1.49 5.21 6.31
C CYS A 339 -2.81 5.21 7.13
N LEU A 340 -3.92 5.62 6.51
CA LEU A 340 -5.23 5.61 7.14
C LEU A 340 -5.75 4.20 7.36
N GLY A 341 -5.53 3.29 6.40
CA GLY A 341 -5.86 1.87 6.54
C GLY A 341 -5.12 1.17 7.69
N LEU A 342 -3.90 1.63 7.99
CA LEU A 342 -3.14 1.19 9.16
C LEU A 342 -3.68 1.81 10.47
N ALA A 343 -4.03 3.10 10.43
CA ALA A 343 -4.49 3.82 11.62
C ALA A 343 -5.85 3.37 12.16
N ILE A 344 -6.65 2.68 11.36
CA ILE A 344 -7.94 2.10 11.79
C ILE A 344 -7.80 0.72 12.42
N ARG A 345 -6.61 0.07 12.35
CA ARG A 345 -6.35 -1.22 12.98
C ARG A 345 -6.45 -1.12 14.51
N LYS A 346 -6.74 -2.24 15.15
CA LYS A 346 -6.81 -2.37 16.62
C LYS A 346 -5.75 -3.36 17.07
N ILE A 347 -5.20 -3.14 18.27
CA ILE A 347 -4.12 -3.99 18.82
C ILE A 347 -4.54 -5.47 18.91
N ASP A 348 -5.81 -5.72 19.10
CA ASP A 348 -6.37 -7.08 19.21
C ASP A 348 -6.81 -7.67 17.86
N ASP A 349 -6.64 -6.96 16.74
CA ASP A 349 -6.93 -7.49 15.40
C ASP A 349 -5.92 -8.61 15.08
N LYS A 350 -6.47 -9.76 14.65
CA LYS A 350 -5.70 -10.88 14.11
C LYS A 350 -5.52 -10.71 12.61
#